data_483ac63604c6bdaecf216046a366ff43
#
_entry.id   483ac63604c6bdaecf216046a366ff43
#
_cell.length_a   1.000
_cell.length_b   1.000
_cell.length_c   1.000
_cell.angle_alpha   90.00
_cell.angle_beta   90.00
_cell.angle_gamma   90.00
#
_symmetry.space_group_name_H-M   'P 1'
#
loop_
_entity.id
_entity.type
_entity.pdbx_description
1 polymer ?
#
loop_
_entity_poly.entity_id
_entity_poly.type
_entity_poly.pdbx_seq_one_letter_code
_entity_poly.pdbx_strand_id
1 'polypeptide(L)'
;YIARDRKEYRAMLMAACRGGVLTAFTVLGKSLLSSAGLARFFEGLFASLNYAVSFLAISAIGGVLATKQPAVTAPALAAKMSELDTVEGLRTLLAEVALLLRSQAAAVFGNLIAVVPTMLVISLVITLTTHAPMLDVGHAQATIDSLSIIGPTPLFAALTGILLWLSSLASGFADNWFALRRLREALTHQRRLIRVLGAPRAQRWAAWLEHHIAQIVGNISLGLLLGMSPVIVQFFGLPLDVRHVTLATGSLTAAASSLGWTVVMSPHFWLAVVGIASVGVLNVGVSFGCALVLALRAREVPVRIRRVVFRAVLRRFSASPRSFLFSEVVAQAHPAQDSEEIRSEEPEVGTEPYSETDREHGTQSKTQNIIEVVSEPTTPTSTTLGETKR
;
A
#
# COMPACT_ATOMS: atom_id res chain seq x y z
N TYR A 1 1.12 2.18 7.06
CA TYR A 1 2.08 3.24 7.38
C TYR A 1 1.74 4.48 6.55
N ILE A 2 1.25 5.53 7.19
CA ILE A 2 1.02 6.85 6.57
C ILE A 2 2.01 7.79 7.27
N ALA A 3 2.96 8.35 6.53
CA ALA A 3 3.94 9.27 7.07
C ALA A 3 3.31 10.64 7.31
N ARG A 4 2.96 10.93 8.56
CA ARG A 4 2.32 12.18 8.99
C ARG A 4 3.35 13.26 9.30
N ASP A 5 4.49 12.89 9.83
CA ASP A 5 5.57 13.78 10.21
C ASP A 5 6.90 13.47 9.49
N ARG A 6 7.93 14.32 9.71
CA ARG A 6 9.26 14.14 9.12
C ARG A 6 9.98 12.90 9.64
N LYS A 7 9.70 12.44 10.87
CA LYS A 7 10.33 11.27 11.47
C LYS A 7 9.77 10.00 10.81
N GLU A 8 8.46 9.91 10.66
CA GLU A 8 7.79 8.81 9.97
C GLU A 8 8.18 8.76 8.48
N TYR A 9 8.31 9.93 7.81
CA TYR A 9 8.80 10.00 6.42
C TYR A 9 10.22 9.42 6.30
N ARG A 10 11.14 9.81 7.20
CA ARG A 10 12.50 9.26 7.21
C ARG A 10 12.52 7.76 7.52
N ALA A 11 11.70 7.30 8.46
CA ALA A 11 11.58 5.88 8.77
C ALA A 11 11.09 5.08 7.56
N MET A 12 10.09 5.61 6.82
CA MET A 12 9.60 5.02 5.57
C MET A 12 10.68 4.99 4.50
N LEU A 13 11.42 6.08 4.32
CA LEU A 13 12.53 6.16 3.37
C LEU A 13 13.61 5.12 3.67
N MET A 14 14.02 4.98 4.94
CA MET A 14 15.01 3.99 5.36
C MET A 14 14.53 2.54 5.18
N ALA A 15 13.26 2.27 5.49
CA ALA A 15 12.64 0.97 5.23
C ALA A 15 12.60 0.67 3.72
N ALA A 16 12.32 1.67 2.90
CA ALA A 16 12.36 1.56 1.45
C ALA A 16 13.79 1.34 0.91
N CYS A 17 14.79 1.97 1.48
CA CYS A 17 16.20 1.71 1.10
C CYS A 17 16.58 0.25 1.33
N ARG A 18 16.16 -0.37 2.45
CA ARG A 18 16.35 -1.82 2.68
C ARG A 18 15.70 -2.65 1.57
N GLY A 19 14.49 -2.26 1.15
CA GLY A 19 13.78 -2.87 0.01
C GLY A 19 14.56 -2.75 -1.29
N GLY A 20 15.11 -1.57 -1.59
CA GLY A 20 15.91 -1.30 -2.79
C GLY A 20 17.18 -2.15 -2.85
N VAL A 21 17.90 -2.29 -1.75
CA VAL A 21 19.09 -3.16 -1.67
C VAL A 21 18.74 -4.60 -2.05
N LEU A 22 17.71 -5.20 -1.43
CA LEU A 22 17.30 -6.57 -1.76
C LEU A 22 16.76 -6.69 -3.17
N THR A 23 16.10 -5.64 -3.71
CA THR A 23 15.62 -5.66 -5.09
C THR A 23 16.76 -5.72 -6.10
N ALA A 24 17.94 -5.17 -5.81
CA ALA A 24 19.10 -5.33 -6.68
C ALA A 24 19.51 -6.82 -6.83
N PHE A 25 19.50 -7.58 -5.74
CA PHE A 25 19.71 -9.03 -5.80
C PHE A 25 18.59 -9.77 -6.53
N THR A 26 17.36 -9.28 -6.43
CA THR A 26 16.22 -9.82 -7.20
C THR A 26 16.45 -9.65 -8.71
N VAL A 27 16.95 -8.48 -9.12
CA VAL A 27 17.29 -8.19 -10.52
C VAL A 27 18.44 -9.07 -10.98
N LEU A 28 19.47 -9.25 -10.18
CA LEU A 28 20.56 -10.21 -10.45
C LEU A 28 20.03 -11.62 -10.68
N GLY A 29 19.18 -12.13 -9.76
CA GLY A 29 18.57 -13.45 -9.90
C GLY A 29 17.75 -13.59 -11.17
N LYS A 30 16.96 -12.56 -11.55
CA LYS A 30 16.23 -12.54 -12.82
C LYS A 30 17.17 -12.59 -14.02
N SER A 31 18.26 -11.80 -14.02
CA SER A 31 19.24 -11.78 -15.10
C SER A 31 19.89 -13.16 -15.30
N LEU A 32 20.27 -13.83 -14.21
CA LEU A 32 20.83 -15.19 -14.26
C LEU A 32 19.82 -16.21 -14.81
N LEU A 33 18.54 -16.10 -14.45
CA LEU A 33 17.49 -16.96 -14.99
C LEU A 33 17.26 -16.75 -16.49
N SER A 34 17.26 -15.50 -16.95
CA SER A 34 17.13 -15.18 -18.37
C SER A 34 18.32 -15.69 -19.21
N SER A 35 19.54 -15.71 -18.66
CA SER A 35 20.72 -16.25 -19.34
C SER A 35 20.83 -17.77 -19.31
N ALA A 36 20.05 -18.46 -18.47
CA ALA A 36 20.09 -19.92 -18.30
C ALA A 36 19.46 -20.72 -19.46
N GLY A 37 18.84 -20.07 -20.46
CA GLY A 37 18.23 -20.73 -21.61
C GLY A 37 17.06 -21.65 -21.30
N LEU A 38 16.35 -21.41 -20.21
CA LEU A 38 15.21 -22.22 -19.76
C LEU A 38 14.02 -22.09 -20.72
N ALA A 39 13.19 -23.13 -20.80
CA ALA A 39 11.91 -23.01 -21.46
C ALA A 39 11.06 -21.91 -20.76
N ARG A 40 10.34 -21.10 -21.53
CA ARG A 40 9.64 -19.88 -21.10
C ARG A 40 8.76 -20.10 -19.86
N PHE A 41 8.07 -21.23 -19.77
CA PHE A 41 7.25 -21.56 -18.59
C PHE A 41 8.11 -21.65 -17.31
N PHE A 42 9.23 -22.36 -17.39
CA PHE A 42 10.14 -22.51 -16.22
C PHE A 42 10.86 -21.20 -15.89
N GLU A 43 11.22 -20.41 -16.91
CA GLU A 43 11.76 -19.06 -16.69
C GLU A 43 10.78 -18.21 -15.87
N GLY A 44 9.50 -18.16 -16.27
CA GLY A 44 8.48 -17.43 -15.54
C GLY A 44 8.20 -17.99 -14.15
N LEU A 45 8.19 -19.31 -13.98
CA LEU A 45 8.00 -19.97 -12.70
C LEU A 45 9.15 -19.64 -11.73
N PHE A 46 10.40 -19.77 -12.17
CA PHE A 46 11.56 -19.44 -11.32
C PHE A 46 11.70 -17.94 -11.08
N ALA A 47 11.34 -17.10 -12.06
CA ALA A 47 11.23 -15.65 -11.82
C ALA A 47 10.18 -15.33 -10.77
N SER A 48 9.02 -15.99 -10.79
CA SER A 48 7.98 -15.86 -9.77
C SER A 48 8.48 -16.25 -8.39
N LEU A 49 9.21 -17.35 -8.28
CA LEU A 49 9.81 -17.80 -7.04
C LEU A 49 10.86 -16.81 -6.52
N ASN A 50 11.75 -16.35 -7.42
CA ASN A 50 12.74 -15.31 -7.10
C ASN A 50 12.06 -14.03 -6.55
N TYR A 51 10.99 -13.56 -7.20
CA TYR A 51 10.25 -12.40 -6.72
C TYR A 51 9.56 -12.66 -5.38
N ALA A 52 8.87 -13.80 -5.23
CA ALA A 52 8.15 -14.13 -4.00
C ALA A 52 9.10 -14.23 -2.80
N VAL A 53 10.21 -14.95 -2.94
CA VAL A 53 11.25 -15.08 -1.90
C VAL A 53 11.85 -13.72 -1.57
N SER A 54 12.20 -12.93 -2.57
CA SER A 54 12.76 -11.58 -2.37
C SER A 54 11.78 -10.65 -1.64
N PHE A 55 10.51 -10.64 -2.03
CA PHE A 55 9.50 -9.79 -1.38
C PHE A 55 9.18 -10.24 0.05
N LEU A 56 9.23 -11.53 0.34
CA LEU A 56 9.15 -12.04 1.70
C LEU A 56 10.38 -11.64 2.52
N ALA A 57 11.58 -11.73 1.94
CA ALA A 57 12.81 -11.32 2.60
C ALA A 57 12.83 -9.81 2.89
N ILE A 58 12.43 -8.96 1.93
CA ILE A 58 12.26 -7.51 2.13
C ILE A 58 11.33 -7.26 3.33
N SER A 59 10.22 -7.98 3.38
CA SER A 59 9.24 -7.88 4.46
C SER A 59 9.81 -8.31 5.81
N ALA A 60 10.56 -9.41 5.83
CA ALA A 60 11.15 -9.98 7.05
C ALA A 60 12.19 -9.06 7.71
N ILE A 61 12.94 -8.28 6.91
CA ILE A 61 13.91 -7.29 7.43
C ILE A 61 13.28 -5.92 7.73
N GLY A 62 11.93 -5.82 7.70
CA GLY A 62 11.23 -4.54 7.89
C GLY A 62 11.43 -3.56 6.73
N GLY A 63 11.77 -4.06 5.55
CA GLY A 63 11.83 -3.29 4.33
C GLY A 63 10.45 -3.04 3.71
N VAL A 64 10.37 -2.03 2.85
CA VAL A 64 9.15 -1.66 2.13
C VAL A 64 9.40 -1.75 0.64
N LEU A 65 8.56 -2.51 -0.05
CA LEU A 65 8.53 -2.55 -1.51
C LEU A 65 7.75 -1.34 -2.04
N ALA A 66 8.34 -0.61 -2.98
CA ALA A 66 7.69 0.51 -3.64
C ALA A 66 6.34 0.08 -4.24
N THR A 67 5.36 0.96 -4.21
CA THR A 67 4.06 0.85 -4.90
C THR A 67 3.06 -0.19 -4.37
N LYS A 68 3.41 -0.96 -3.31
CA LYS A 68 2.51 -2.00 -2.77
C LYS A 68 1.43 -1.48 -1.80
N GLN A 69 1.71 -0.42 -1.06
CA GLN A 69 0.83 0.06 0.03
C GLN A 69 -0.49 0.76 -0.39
N PRO A 70 -0.62 1.41 -1.57
CA PRO A 70 -1.82 2.19 -1.90
C PRO A 70 -3.10 1.38 -1.88
N ALA A 71 -3.03 0.12 -2.27
CA ALA A 71 -4.20 -0.73 -2.39
C ALA A 71 -4.71 -1.27 -1.05
N VAL A 72 -3.83 -1.37 -0.04
CA VAL A 72 -4.19 -1.80 1.33
C VAL A 72 -4.83 -0.65 2.11
N THR A 73 -4.47 0.59 1.82
CA THR A 73 -4.93 1.77 2.55
C THR A 73 -6.24 2.35 2.03
N ALA A 74 -6.63 2.06 0.79
CA ALA A 74 -7.88 2.55 0.22
C ALA A 74 -9.16 2.11 0.98
N PRO A 75 -9.29 0.86 1.48
CA PRO A 75 -10.41 0.48 2.34
C PRO A 75 -10.46 1.24 3.67
N ALA A 76 -9.30 1.47 4.30
CA ALA A 76 -9.21 2.27 5.53
C ALA A 76 -9.58 3.75 5.28
N LEU A 77 -9.20 4.28 4.11
CA LEU A 77 -9.62 5.60 3.66
C LEU A 77 -11.14 5.66 3.46
N ALA A 78 -11.72 4.66 2.78
CA ALA A 78 -13.16 4.56 2.60
C ALA A 78 -13.93 4.42 3.92
N ALA A 79 -13.30 3.86 4.99
CA ALA A 79 -13.93 3.78 6.31
C ALA A 79 -14.17 5.15 6.95
N LYS A 80 -13.33 6.14 6.66
CA LYS A 80 -13.48 7.52 7.15
C LYS A 80 -14.44 8.37 6.29
N MET A 81 -15.05 7.78 5.26
CA MET A 81 -15.88 8.49 4.28
C MET A 81 -17.38 8.55 4.63
N SER A 82 -17.77 8.41 5.89
CA SER A 82 -19.17 8.49 6.30
C SER A 82 -19.84 9.86 6.04
N GLU A 83 -19.04 10.90 5.73
CA GLU A 83 -19.51 12.29 5.57
C GLU A 83 -19.12 12.89 4.20
N LEU A 84 -19.08 12.09 3.13
CA LEU A 84 -18.72 12.59 1.78
C LEU A 84 -19.70 13.61 1.18
N ASP A 85 -20.88 13.75 1.75
CA ASP A 85 -21.89 14.73 1.33
C ASP A 85 -21.55 16.14 1.81
N THR A 86 -20.51 16.30 2.65
CA THR A 86 -20.05 17.59 3.16
C THR A 86 -18.74 18.02 2.49
N VAL A 87 -18.55 19.34 2.37
CA VAL A 87 -17.28 19.92 1.86
C VAL A 87 -16.10 19.55 2.78
N GLU A 88 -16.37 19.45 4.07
CA GLU A 88 -15.37 19.09 5.07
C GLU A 88 -14.92 17.62 4.92
N GLY A 89 -15.85 16.70 4.72
CA GLY A 89 -15.54 15.29 4.44
C GLY A 89 -14.69 15.12 3.18
N LEU A 90 -14.98 15.89 2.12
CA LEU A 90 -14.16 15.87 0.91
C LEU A 90 -12.75 16.45 1.15
N ARG A 91 -12.61 17.52 1.93
CA ARG A 91 -11.29 18.09 2.30
C ARG A 91 -10.46 17.09 3.10
N THR A 92 -11.05 16.45 4.11
CA THR A 92 -10.40 15.42 4.93
C THR A 92 -9.94 14.25 4.07
N LEU A 93 -10.78 13.78 3.15
CA LEU A 93 -10.41 12.75 2.19
C LEU A 93 -9.21 13.14 1.34
N LEU A 94 -9.22 14.35 0.76
CA LEU A 94 -8.13 14.84 -0.07
C LEU A 94 -6.81 15.00 0.72
N ALA A 95 -6.89 15.37 1.99
CA ALA A 95 -5.72 15.44 2.87
C ALA A 95 -5.14 14.04 3.13
N GLU A 96 -5.96 13.05 3.46
CA GLU A 96 -5.52 11.66 3.68
C GLU A 96 -4.94 11.04 2.40
N VAL A 97 -5.56 11.28 1.22
CA VAL A 97 -5.01 10.85 -0.08
C VAL A 97 -3.63 11.46 -0.33
N ALA A 98 -3.45 12.75 -0.02
CA ALA A 98 -2.15 13.41 -0.16
C ALA A 98 -1.08 12.79 0.75
N LEU A 99 -1.42 12.48 2.01
CA LEU A 99 -0.52 11.78 2.94
C LEU A 99 -0.14 10.38 2.45
N LEU A 100 -1.10 9.63 1.91
CA LEU A 100 -0.86 8.33 1.32
C LEU A 100 0.10 8.41 0.12
N LEU A 101 -0.16 9.30 -0.83
CA LEU A 101 0.68 9.47 -2.02
C LEU A 101 2.10 9.95 -1.64
N ARG A 102 2.23 10.81 -0.62
CA ARG A 102 3.52 11.21 -0.06
C ARG A 102 4.30 10.02 0.50
N SER A 103 3.63 9.14 1.25
CA SER A 103 4.26 7.92 1.78
C SER A 103 4.73 7.00 0.65
N GLN A 104 3.94 6.92 -0.44
CA GLN A 104 4.33 6.15 -1.63
C GLN A 104 5.51 6.78 -2.36
N ALA A 105 5.56 8.09 -2.49
CA ALA A 105 6.71 8.78 -3.06
C ALA A 105 7.98 8.48 -2.24
N ALA A 106 7.92 8.56 -0.91
CA ALA A 106 9.04 8.20 -0.03
C ALA A 106 9.48 6.75 -0.25
N ALA A 107 8.54 5.82 -0.38
CA ALA A 107 8.83 4.41 -0.65
C ALA A 107 9.50 4.22 -2.02
N VAL A 108 8.99 4.86 -3.07
CA VAL A 108 9.59 4.81 -4.41
C VAL A 108 11.01 5.40 -4.39
N PHE A 109 11.18 6.62 -3.88
CA PHE A 109 12.49 7.28 -3.85
C PHE A 109 13.51 6.49 -3.02
N GLY A 110 13.13 5.98 -1.84
CA GLY A 110 14.03 5.18 -1.01
C GLY A 110 14.49 3.90 -1.72
N ASN A 111 13.58 3.21 -2.41
CA ASN A 111 13.93 2.04 -3.22
C ASN A 111 14.90 2.41 -4.37
N LEU A 112 14.62 3.51 -5.10
CA LEU A 112 15.46 3.94 -6.23
C LEU A 112 16.85 4.38 -5.77
N ILE A 113 16.95 5.16 -4.71
CA ILE A 113 18.21 5.63 -4.11
C ILE A 113 19.10 4.45 -3.70
N ALA A 114 18.50 3.35 -3.25
CA ALA A 114 19.27 2.19 -2.81
C ALA A 114 19.54 1.17 -3.93
N VAL A 115 18.60 0.92 -4.84
CA VAL A 115 18.78 -0.09 -5.90
C VAL A 115 19.87 0.32 -6.89
N VAL A 116 20.00 1.60 -7.22
CA VAL A 116 21.00 2.09 -8.18
C VAL A 116 22.44 1.82 -7.68
N PRO A 117 22.89 2.34 -6.52
CA PRO A 117 24.26 2.10 -6.07
C PRO A 117 24.52 0.61 -5.78
N THR A 118 23.52 -0.12 -5.25
CA THR A 118 23.69 -1.55 -4.99
C THR A 118 23.89 -2.32 -6.30
N MET A 119 23.13 -2.00 -7.34
CA MET A 119 23.28 -2.67 -8.64
C MET A 119 24.60 -2.29 -9.32
N LEU A 120 25.08 -1.05 -9.19
CA LEU A 120 26.41 -0.66 -9.66
C LEU A 120 27.52 -1.46 -8.98
N VAL A 121 27.43 -1.65 -7.65
CA VAL A 121 28.39 -2.48 -6.91
C VAL A 121 28.32 -3.94 -7.37
N ILE A 122 27.13 -4.52 -7.52
CA ILE A 122 26.94 -5.89 -8.03
C ILE A 122 27.57 -6.02 -9.43
N SER A 123 27.28 -5.11 -10.36
CA SER A 123 27.83 -5.12 -11.71
C SER A 123 29.37 -5.00 -11.70
N LEU A 124 29.92 -4.14 -10.84
CA LEU A 124 31.35 -3.98 -10.68
C LEU A 124 32.00 -5.28 -10.17
N VAL A 125 31.43 -5.90 -9.14
CA VAL A 125 31.93 -7.16 -8.57
C VAL A 125 31.91 -8.27 -9.64
N ILE A 126 30.83 -8.40 -10.41
CA ILE A 126 30.72 -9.37 -11.50
C ILE A 126 31.84 -9.11 -12.53
N THR A 127 31.99 -7.86 -12.99
CA THR A 127 33.00 -7.52 -13.99
C THR A 127 34.42 -7.81 -13.49
N LEU A 128 34.73 -7.52 -12.23
CA LEU A 128 36.05 -7.78 -11.64
C LEU A 128 36.33 -9.29 -11.46
N THR A 129 35.30 -10.08 -11.17
CA THR A 129 35.48 -11.53 -10.91
C THR A 129 35.41 -12.38 -12.16
N THR A 130 34.58 -12.00 -13.13
CA THR A 130 34.35 -12.77 -14.37
C THR A 130 35.12 -12.20 -15.57
N HIS A 131 35.70 -11.01 -15.44
CA HIS A 131 36.30 -10.23 -16.54
C HIS A 131 35.35 -9.97 -17.72
N ALA A 132 34.04 -10.04 -17.47
CA ALA A 132 32.99 -9.82 -18.45
C ALA A 132 31.88 -8.91 -17.87
N PRO A 133 31.21 -8.10 -18.68
CA PRO A 133 30.07 -7.30 -18.21
C PRO A 133 28.92 -8.22 -17.76
N MET A 134 28.06 -7.73 -16.87
CA MET A 134 26.91 -8.48 -16.35
C MET A 134 25.91 -8.87 -17.46
N LEU A 135 25.73 -8.01 -18.46
CA LEU A 135 24.90 -8.23 -19.64
C LEU A 135 25.77 -8.08 -20.88
N ASP A 136 25.53 -8.91 -21.91
CA ASP A 136 26.11 -8.66 -23.20
C ASP A 136 25.52 -7.38 -23.85
N VAL A 137 26.23 -6.84 -24.85
CA VAL A 137 25.89 -5.55 -25.47
C VAL A 137 24.47 -5.56 -26.05
N GLY A 138 24.07 -6.65 -26.71
CA GLY A 138 22.75 -6.77 -27.32
C GLY A 138 21.62 -6.77 -26.31
N HIS A 139 21.76 -7.55 -25.23
CA HIS A 139 20.77 -7.57 -24.12
C HIS A 139 20.72 -6.25 -23.36
N ALA A 140 21.87 -5.61 -23.13
CA ALA A 140 21.93 -4.33 -22.46
C ALA A 140 21.21 -3.23 -23.27
N GLN A 141 21.48 -3.15 -24.59
CA GLN A 141 20.82 -2.19 -25.46
C GLN A 141 19.31 -2.46 -25.56
N ALA A 142 18.90 -3.72 -25.77
CA ALA A 142 17.49 -4.12 -25.80
C ALA A 142 16.76 -3.77 -24.49
N THR A 143 17.43 -3.90 -23.33
CA THR A 143 16.88 -3.51 -22.03
C THR A 143 16.60 -2.01 -21.97
N ILE A 144 17.55 -1.16 -22.40
CA ILE A 144 17.37 0.30 -22.42
C ILE A 144 16.21 0.69 -23.35
N ASP A 145 16.20 0.17 -24.59
CA ASP A 145 15.18 0.48 -25.58
C ASP A 145 13.77 0.02 -25.11
N SER A 146 13.69 -1.14 -24.46
CA SER A 146 12.42 -1.66 -23.93
C SER A 146 11.81 -0.82 -22.80
N LEU A 147 12.60 0.03 -22.16
CA LEU A 147 12.16 0.93 -21.06
C LEU A 147 11.80 2.33 -21.56
N SER A 148 11.95 2.62 -22.85
CA SER A 148 11.65 3.93 -23.43
C SER A 148 10.20 4.35 -23.19
N ILE A 149 10.01 5.64 -22.90
CA ILE A 149 8.68 6.26 -22.78
C ILE A 149 7.89 6.25 -24.08
N ILE A 150 8.57 6.26 -25.21
CA ILE A 150 7.95 6.25 -26.55
C ILE A 150 7.41 4.85 -26.88
N GLY A 151 7.95 3.80 -26.25
CA GLY A 151 7.51 2.42 -26.41
C GLY A 151 6.26 2.07 -25.60
N PRO A 152 5.94 0.77 -25.48
CA PRO A 152 4.77 0.28 -24.74
C PRO A 152 4.94 0.34 -23.22
N THR A 153 6.04 0.88 -22.71
CA THR A 153 6.37 0.98 -21.28
C THR A 153 5.23 1.55 -20.42
N PRO A 154 4.53 2.65 -20.80
CA PRO A 154 3.41 3.15 -20.01
C PRO A 154 2.24 2.15 -19.92
N LEU A 155 1.94 1.43 -21.00
CA LEU A 155 0.89 0.40 -20.99
C LEU A 155 1.25 -0.75 -20.03
N PHE A 156 2.49 -1.24 -20.09
CA PHE A 156 2.99 -2.30 -19.21
C PHE A 156 3.04 -1.84 -17.74
N ALA A 157 3.35 -0.57 -17.52
CA ALA A 157 3.30 0.03 -16.19
C ALA A 157 1.87 0.08 -15.62
N ALA A 158 0.88 0.45 -16.44
CA ALA A 158 -0.52 0.43 -16.05
C ALA A 158 -1.01 -0.99 -15.75
N LEU A 159 -0.65 -1.97 -16.58
CA LEU A 159 -0.93 -3.39 -16.32
C LEU A 159 -0.32 -3.83 -14.98
N THR A 160 0.93 -3.46 -14.73
CA THR A 160 1.60 -3.75 -13.43
C THR A 160 0.86 -3.10 -12.26
N GLY A 161 0.32 -1.90 -12.43
CA GLY A 161 -0.55 -1.27 -11.44
C GLY A 161 -1.79 -2.11 -11.10
N ILE A 162 -2.41 -2.75 -12.10
CA ILE A 162 -3.52 -3.69 -11.88
C ILE A 162 -3.04 -4.93 -11.12
N LEU A 163 -1.88 -5.50 -11.46
CA LEU A 163 -1.33 -6.66 -10.75
C LEU A 163 -1.01 -6.34 -9.28
N LEU A 164 -0.49 -5.15 -9.00
CA LEU A 164 -0.28 -4.64 -7.63
C LEU A 164 -1.59 -4.57 -6.86
N TRP A 165 -2.65 -4.07 -7.47
CA TRP A 165 -3.99 -4.06 -6.88
C TRP A 165 -4.53 -5.47 -6.64
N LEU A 166 -4.42 -6.39 -7.61
CA LEU A 166 -4.84 -7.79 -7.45
C LEU A 166 -4.10 -8.49 -6.30
N SER A 167 -2.79 -8.27 -6.16
CA SER A 167 -2.02 -8.82 -5.03
C SER A 167 -2.50 -8.31 -3.68
N SER A 168 -3.00 -7.06 -3.62
CA SER A 168 -3.58 -6.48 -2.40
C SER A 168 -4.96 -7.06 -2.10
N LEU A 169 -5.76 -7.39 -3.12
CA LEU A 169 -7.01 -8.11 -2.93
C LEU A 169 -6.75 -9.50 -2.35
N ALA A 170 -5.76 -10.24 -2.88
CA ALA A 170 -5.35 -11.53 -2.33
C ALA A 170 -4.89 -11.41 -0.87
N SER A 171 -4.14 -10.36 -0.53
CA SER A 171 -3.73 -10.02 0.83
C SER A 171 -4.93 -9.81 1.77
N GLY A 172 -5.86 -8.95 1.37
CA GLY A 172 -7.07 -8.66 2.14
C GLY A 172 -8.02 -9.85 2.26
N PHE A 173 -8.13 -10.66 1.20
CA PHE A 173 -8.89 -11.91 1.23
C PHE A 173 -8.30 -12.89 2.25
N ALA A 174 -6.99 -13.08 2.26
CA ALA A 174 -6.31 -13.99 3.18
C ALA A 174 -6.49 -13.56 4.64
N ASP A 175 -6.37 -12.27 4.92
CA ASP A 175 -6.59 -11.69 6.25
C ASP A 175 -8.01 -11.94 6.75
N ASN A 176 -8.98 -11.58 5.92
CA ASN A 176 -10.39 -11.77 6.23
C ASN A 176 -10.77 -13.26 6.38
N TRP A 177 -10.27 -14.13 5.51
CA TRP A 177 -10.48 -15.57 5.59
C TRP A 177 -9.89 -16.17 6.86
N PHE A 178 -8.66 -15.72 7.25
CA PHE A 178 -8.00 -16.16 8.47
C PHE A 178 -8.83 -15.79 9.71
N ALA A 179 -9.34 -14.55 9.76
CA ALA A 179 -10.18 -14.05 10.85
C ALA A 179 -11.54 -14.79 10.89
N LEU A 180 -12.26 -14.88 9.77
CA LEU A 180 -13.58 -15.52 9.68
C LEU A 180 -13.55 -17.00 10.06
N ARG A 181 -12.47 -17.70 9.71
CA ARG A 181 -12.30 -19.13 10.04
C ARG A 181 -11.70 -19.34 11.44
N ARG A 182 -11.43 -18.28 12.20
CA ARG A 182 -10.78 -18.35 13.52
C ARG A 182 -9.54 -19.23 13.50
N LEU A 183 -8.72 -19.09 12.44
CA LEU A 183 -7.58 -19.99 12.22
C LEU A 183 -6.53 -19.88 13.32
N ARG A 184 -6.40 -18.75 13.99
CA ARG A 184 -5.55 -18.61 15.18
C ARG A 184 -5.94 -19.64 16.25
N GLU A 185 -7.23 -19.71 16.61
CA GLU A 185 -7.73 -20.65 17.62
C GLU A 185 -7.56 -22.09 17.16
N ALA A 186 -7.93 -22.39 15.89
CA ALA A 186 -7.77 -23.71 15.31
C ALA A 186 -6.31 -24.18 15.32
N LEU A 187 -5.35 -23.34 14.94
CA LEU A 187 -3.92 -23.65 14.94
C LEU A 187 -3.36 -23.82 16.37
N THR A 188 -3.82 -22.98 17.31
CA THR A 188 -3.40 -23.07 18.73
C THR A 188 -3.77 -24.43 19.36
N HIS A 189 -4.91 -25.01 18.96
CA HIS A 189 -5.39 -26.28 19.49
C HIS A 189 -5.11 -27.49 18.58
N GLN A 190 -4.42 -27.30 17.46
CA GLN A 190 -4.12 -28.40 16.52
C GLN A 190 -3.12 -29.38 17.12
N ARG A 191 -3.54 -30.64 17.34
CA ARG A 191 -2.75 -31.69 17.98
C ARG A 191 -1.39 -31.96 17.31
N ARG A 192 -1.32 -31.90 15.96
CA ARG A 192 -0.07 -32.10 15.21
C ARG A 192 0.92 -30.99 15.48
N LEU A 193 0.45 -29.73 15.46
CA LEU A 193 1.28 -28.56 15.71
C LEU A 193 1.82 -28.52 17.15
N ILE A 194 0.95 -28.86 18.13
CA ILE A 194 1.34 -28.95 19.54
C ILE A 194 2.37 -30.06 19.75
N ARG A 195 2.24 -31.19 19.07
CA ARG A 195 3.20 -32.33 19.20
C ARG A 195 4.58 -31.95 18.69
N VAL A 196 4.67 -31.15 17.60
CA VAL A 196 5.96 -30.76 16.99
C VAL A 196 6.61 -29.57 17.70
N LEU A 197 5.82 -28.53 18.02
CA LEU A 197 6.34 -27.26 18.55
C LEU A 197 6.19 -27.12 20.06
N GLY A 198 5.30 -27.90 20.69
CA GLY A 198 4.82 -27.66 22.05
C GLY A 198 3.74 -26.57 22.11
N ALA A 199 2.85 -26.61 23.11
CA ALA A 199 1.71 -25.70 23.20
C ALA A 199 2.11 -24.19 23.25
N PRO A 200 3.13 -23.73 24.02
CA PRO A 200 3.48 -22.33 24.07
C PRO A 200 4.06 -21.78 22.74
N ARG A 201 4.77 -22.61 21.98
CA ARG A 201 5.32 -22.23 20.67
C ARG A 201 4.26 -22.23 19.61
N ALA A 202 3.33 -23.21 19.62
CA ALA A 202 2.20 -23.26 18.71
C ALA A 202 1.31 -22.01 18.84
N GLN A 203 1.04 -21.55 20.06
CA GLN A 203 0.28 -20.32 20.33
C GLN A 203 0.99 -19.08 19.78
N ARG A 204 2.30 -18.94 20.05
CA ARG A 204 3.11 -17.82 19.52
C ARG A 204 3.16 -17.81 18.01
N TRP A 205 3.33 -18.99 17.39
CA TRP A 205 3.36 -19.12 15.94
C TRP A 205 2.00 -18.79 15.30
N ALA A 206 0.89 -19.24 15.89
CA ALA A 206 -0.44 -18.92 15.42
C ALA A 206 -0.74 -17.41 15.49
N ALA A 207 -0.33 -16.74 16.58
CA ALA A 207 -0.44 -15.29 16.74
C ALA A 207 0.47 -14.53 15.75
N TRP A 208 1.67 -15.03 15.51
CA TRP A 208 2.59 -14.46 14.51
C TRP A 208 2.01 -14.59 13.11
N LEU A 209 1.45 -15.75 12.76
CA LEU A 209 0.85 -15.99 11.44
C LEU A 209 -0.37 -15.08 11.21
N GLU A 210 -1.24 -14.92 12.22
CA GLU A 210 -2.38 -14.00 12.16
C GLU A 210 -1.93 -12.57 11.80
N HIS A 211 -0.86 -12.11 12.42
CA HIS A 211 -0.32 -10.76 12.17
C HIS A 211 0.35 -10.60 10.79
N HIS A 212 0.87 -11.69 10.22
CA HIS A 212 1.66 -11.62 8.99
C HIS A 212 1.00 -12.24 7.75
N ILE A 213 -0.14 -12.94 7.90
CA ILE A 213 -0.75 -13.71 6.79
C ILE A 213 -1.07 -12.84 5.58
N ALA A 214 -1.65 -11.66 5.80
CA ALA A 214 -1.94 -10.70 4.75
C ALA A 214 -0.69 -10.32 3.94
N GLN A 215 0.40 -10.05 4.66
CA GLN A 215 1.67 -9.65 4.07
C GLN A 215 2.33 -10.82 3.31
N ILE A 216 2.30 -12.02 3.88
CA ILE A 216 2.84 -13.24 3.26
C ILE A 216 2.10 -13.53 1.94
N VAL A 217 0.77 -13.64 1.99
CA VAL A 217 -0.04 -13.94 0.80
C VAL A 217 0.09 -12.84 -0.25
N GLY A 218 0.07 -11.57 0.15
CA GLY A 218 0.26 -10.46 -0.76
C GLY A 218 1.63 -10.46 -1.44
N ASN A 219 2.73 -10.83 -0.75
CA ASN A 219 4.07 -10.91 -1.32
C ASN A 219 4.21 -12.10 -2.30
N ILE A 220 3.69 -13.26 -1.93
CA ILE A 220 3.68 -14.44 -2.79
C ILE A 220 2.84 -14.18 -4.04
N SER A 221 1.62 -13.66 -3.88
CA SER A 221 0.73 -13.33 -4.99
C SER A 221 1.36 -12.32 -5.95
N LEU A 222 2.01 -11.28 -5.42
CA LEU A 222 2.70 -10.30 -6.24
C LEU A 222 3.86 -10.94 -7.03
N GLY A 223 4.67 -11.77 -6.37
CA GLY A 223 5.76 -12.50 -7.03
C GLY A 223 5.26 -13.38 -8.17
N LEU A 224 4.20 -14.15 -7.92
CA LEU A 224 3.55 -15.00 -8.94
C LEU A 224 3.00 -14.16 -10.11
N LEU A 225 2.28 -13.09 -9.80
CA LEU A 225 1.70 -12.21 -10.81
C LEU A 225 2.78 -11.55 -11.68
N LEU A 226 3.87 -11.04 -11.10
CA LEU A 226 4.93 -10.39 -11.86
C LEU A 226 5.76 -11.39 -12.70
N GLY A 227 5.97 -12.62 -12.23
CA GLY A 227 6.76 -13.61 -12.94
C GLY A 227 5.97 -14.37 -14.01
N MET A 228 4.72 -14.77 -13.71
CA MET A 228 3.92 -15.57 -14.64
C MET A 228 3.11 -14.76 -15.65
N SER A 229 2.72 -13.50 -15.33
CA SER A 229 1.90 -12.72 -16.27
C SER A 229 2.52 -12.57 -17.66
N PRO A 230 3.82 -12.25 -17.82
CA PRO A 230 4.43 -12.17 -19.15
C PRO A 230 4.33 -13.50 -19.90
N VAL A 231 4.52 -14.63 -19.23
CA VAL A 231 4.44 -15.97 -19.83
C VAL A 231 3.03 -16.26 -20.31
N ILE A 232 2.03 -15.98 -19.45
CA ILE A 232 0.61 -16.21 -19.78
C ILE A 232 0.18 -15.35 -20.96
N VAL A 233 0.47 -14.05 -20.96
CA VAL A 233 0.03 -13.16 -22.05
C VAL A 233 0.73 -13.48 -23.36
N GLN A 234 2.01 -13.88 -23.34
CA GLN A 234 2.75 -14.33 -24.52
C GLN A 234 2.21 -15.67 -25.06
N PHE A 235 1.75 -16.57 -24.19
CA PHE A 235 1.09 -17.81 -24.62
C PHE A 235 -0.15 -17.52 -25.48
N PHE A 236 -0.90 -16.46 -25.16
CA PHE A 236 -2.03 -15.98 -25.96
C PHE A 236 -1.62 -15.09 -27.15
N GLY A 237 -0.33 -14.96 -27.45
CA GLY A 237 0.17 -14.13 -28.56
C GLY A 237 0.06 -12.62 -28.29
N LEU A 238 -0.16 -12.19 -27.06
CA LEU A 238 -0.26 -10.78 -26.72
C LEU A 238 1.12 -10.22 -26.36
N PRO A 239 1.58 -9.13 -27.00
CA PRO A 239 2.88 -8.52 -26.73
C PRO A 239 2.83 -7.64 -25.47
N LEU A 240 2.38 -8.19 -24.33
CA LEU A 240 2.33 -7.49 -23.07
C LEU A 240 3.44 -7.96 -22.13
N ASP A 241 3.90 -7.05 -21.29
CA ASP A 241 4.95 -7.31 -20.30
C ASP A 241 4.60 -6.58 -18.99
N VAL A 242 5.40 -6.77 -17.95
CA VAL A 242 5.24 -6.12 -16.66
C VAL A 242 6.41 -5.18 -16.38
N ARG A 243 6.12 -4.00 -15.83
CA ARG A 243 7.12 -2.98 -15.48
C ARG A 243 6.89 -2.49 -14.06
N HIS A 244 7.67 -3.02 -13.13
CA HIS A 244 7.71 -2.54 -11.75
C HIS A 244 8.85 -1.55 -11.57
N VAL A 245 8.59 -0.38 -11.01
CA VAL A 245 9.52 0.76 -10.99
C VAL A 245 10.91 0.40 -10.46
N THR A 246 11.03 -0.28 -9.30
CA THR A 246 12.33 -0.62 -8.70
C THR A 246 13.08 -1.67 -9.51
N LEU A 247 12.37 -2.70 -10.04
CA LEU A 247 12.97 -3.72 -10.89
C LEU A 247 13.45 -3.12 -12.22
N ALA A 248 12.66 -2.26 -12.84
CA ALA A 248 13.02 -1.55 -14.06
C ALA A 248 14.25 -0.65 -13.85
N THR A 249 14.32 0.07 -12.73
CA THR A 249 15.49 0.89 -12.37
C THR A 249 16.75 0.04 -12.21
N GLY A 250 16.65 -1.08 -11.48
CA GLY A 250 17.77 -2.02 -11.35
C GLY A 250 18.22 -2.59 -12.69
N SER A 251 17.28 -2.98 -13.56
CA SER A 251 17.60 -3.47 -14.91
C SER A 251 18.25 -2.41 -15.79
N LEU A 252 17.76 -1.15 -15.76
CA LEU A 252 18.40 -0.03 -16.47
C LEU A 252 19.82 0.21 -15.97
N THR A 253 20.02 0.17 -14.63
CA THR A 253 21.35 0.37 -14.02
C THR A 253 22.32 -0.75 -14.43
N ALA A 254 21.88 -2.01 -14.43
CA ALA A 254 22.67 -3.15 -14.90
C ALA A 254 23.05 -3.00 -16.37
N ALA A 255 22.10 -2.63 -17.24
CA ALA A 255 22.34 -2.42 -18.64
C ALA A 255 23.31 -1.26 -18.91
N ALA A 256 23.10 -0.13 -18.24
CA ALA A 256 23.96 1.04 -18.36
C ALA A 256 25.40 0.76 -17.89
N SER A 257 25.56 0.06 -16.76
CA SER A 257 26.90 -0.32 -16.27
C SER A 257 27.63 -1.29 -17.20
N SER A 258 26.89 -2.16 -17.91
CA SER A 258 27.46 -3.11 -18.87
C SER A 258 27.92 -2.44 -20.18
N LEU A 259 27.27 -1.36 -20.60
CA LEU A 259 27.63 -0.58 -21.80
C LEU A 259 28.70 0.50 -21.51
N GLY A 260 28.94 0.81 -20.25
CA GLY A 260 29.88 1.84 -19.83
C GLY A 260 29.27 3.26 -19.79
N TRP A 261 30.06 4.21 -19.29
CA TRP A 261 29.58 5.57 -18.98
C TRP A 261 29.13 6.39 -20.19
N THR A 262 29.56 6.04 -21.38
CA THR A 262 29.16 6.74 -22.61
C THR A 262 27.66 6.60 -22.91
N VAL A 263 27.01 5.57 -22.41
CA VAL A 263 25.56 5.36 -22.60
C VAL A 263 24.73 6.49 -21.97
N VAL A 264 25.23 7.14 -20.90
CA VAL A 264 24.53 8.25 -20.25
C VAL A 264 24.42 9.49 -21.17
N MET A 265 25.29 9.60 -22.18
CA MET A 265 25.21 10.65 -23.21
C MET A 265 24.18 10.31 -24.32
N SER A 266 23.69 9.08 -24.36
CA SER A 266 22.71 8.65 -25.35
C SER A 266 21.30 9.16 -25.04
N PRO A 267 20.57 9.69 -26.04
CA PRO A 267 19.15 10.03 -25.89
C PRO A 267 18.29 8.84 -25.45
N HIS A 268 18.60 7.62 -25.90
CA HIS A 268 17.91 6.39 -25.56
C HIS A 268 17.90 6.12 -24.04
N PHE A 269 19.03 6.38 -23.37
CA PHE A 269 19.12 6.26 -21.91
C PHE A 269 18.15 7.22 -21.21
N TRP A 270 18.08 8.48 -21.63
CA TRP A 270 17.18 9.46 -21.00
C TRP A 270 15.70 9.17 -21.31
N LEU A 271 15.38 8.66 -22.50
CA LEU A 271 14.03 8.18 -22.80
C LEU A 271 13.64 7.01 -21.89
N ALA A 272 14.57 6.11 -21.56
CA ALA A 272 14.34 5.05 -20.58
C ALA A 272 14.16 5.59 -19.15
N VAL A 273 14.94 6.61 -18.73
CA VAL A 273 14.79 7.28 -17.43
C VAL A 273 13.39 7.91 -17.30
N VAL A 274 12.93 8.63 -18.32
CA VAL A 274 11.58 9.19 -18.37
C VAL A 274 10.52 8.08 -18.39
N GLY A 275 10.80 6.99 -19.09
CA GLY A 275 9.99 5.77 -19.07
C GLY A 275 9.82 5.22 -17.66
N ILE A 276 10.89 5.08 -16.89
CA ILE A 276 10.86 4.62 -15.49
C ILE A 276 10.08 5.61 -14.60
N ALA A 277 10.22 6.90 -14.81
CA ALA A 277 9.40 7.88 -14.08
C ALA A 277 7.90 7.66 -14.35
N SER A 278 7.51 7.40 -15.60
CA SER A 278 6.14 7.04 -15.95
C SER A 278 5.69 5.74 -15.30
N VAL A 279 6.59 4.72 -15.21
CA VAL A 279 6.32 3.46 -14.51
C VAL A 279 5.99 3.72 -13.04
N GLY A 280 6.76 4.55 -12.34
CA GLY A 280 6.48 4.90 -10.94
C GLY A 280 5.10 5.53 -10.76
N VAL A 281 4.77 6.52 -11.59
CA VAL A 281 3.47 7.21 -11.54
C VAL A 281 2.31 6.27 -11.85
N LEU A 282 2.41 5.44 -12.89
CA LEU A 282 1.33 4.54 -13.31
C LEU A 282 1.17 3.34 -12.37
N ASN A 283 2.26 2.78 -11.84
CA ASN A 283 2.16 1.71 -10.83
C ASN A 283 1.38 2.17 -9.60
N VAL A 284 1.70 3.35 -9.07
CA VAL A 284 0.99 3.93 -7.91
C VAL A 284 -0.42 4.39 -8.30
N GLY A 285 -0.55 5.17 -9.37
CA GLY A 285 -1.80 5.80 -9.77
C GLY A 285 -2.89 4.78 -10.14
N VAL A 286 -2.54 3.77 -10.94
CA VAL A 286 -3.50 2.74 -11.37
C VAL A 286 -3.87 1.81 -10.20
N SER A 287 -2.89 1.35 -9.40
CA SER A 287 -3.18 0.48 -8.26
C SER A 287 -4.05 1.18 -7.21
N PHE A 288 -3.75 2.44 -6.89
CA PHE A 288 -4.56 3.25 -6.00
C PHE A 288 -5.94 3.54 -6.59
N GLY A 289 -6.02 3.89 -7.88
CA GLY A 289 -7.27 4.16 -8.57
C GLY A 289 -8.22 2.96 -8.53
N CYS A 290 -7.73 1.76 -8.86
CA CYS A 290 -8.50 0.52 -8.79
C CYS A 290 -8.98 0.23 -7.36
N ALA A 291 -8.12 0.39 -6.36
CA ALA A 291 -8.46 0.18 -4.96
C ALA A 291 -9.51 1.19 -4.46
N LEU A 292 -9.37 2.46 -4.83
CA LEU A 292 -10.32 3.51 -4.48
C LEU A 292 -11.68 3.28 -5.13
N VAL A 293 -11.72 2.90 -6.42
CA VAL A 293 -12.98 2.56 -7.11
C VAL A 293 -13.69 1.41 -6.41
N LEU A 294 -12.95 0.35 -6.06
CA LEU A 294 -13.53 -0.80 -5.36
C LEU A 294 -14.08 -0.39 -3.99
N ALA A 295 -13.29 0.38 -3.21
CA ALA A 295 -13.68 0.84 -1.88
C ALA A 295 -14.94 1.74 -1.91
N LEU A 296 -15.03 2.65 -2.89
CA LEU A 296 -16.20 3.50 -3.07
C LEU A 296 -17.43 2.72 -3.56
N ARG A 297 -17.23 1.65 -4.36
CA ARG A 297 -18.31 0.75 -4.78
C ARG A 297 -18.84 -0.08 -3.61
N ALA A 298 -17.95 -0.63 -2.79
CA ALA A 298 -18.32 -1.43 -1.63
C ALA A 298 -19.15 -0.64 -0.58
N ARG A 299 -19.05 0.68 -0.60
CA ARG A 299 -19.83 1.60 0.26
C ARG A 299 -21.03 2.25 -0.45
N GLU A 300 -21.39 1.73 -1.62
CA GLU A 300 -22.57 2.21 -2.41
C GLU A 300 -22.53 3.71 -2.74
N VAL A 301 -21.33 4.35 -2.71
CA VAL A 301 -21.18 5.76 -3.02
C VAL A 301 -21.70 6.05 -4.45
N PRO A 302 -22.60 7.03 -4.65
CA PRO A 302 -23.16 7.35 -5.96
C PRO A 302 -22.09 7.70 -7.00
N VAL A 303 -22.32 7.32 -8.26
CA VAL A 303 -21.39 7.56 -9.39
C VAL A 303 -21.00 9.04 -9.52
N ARG A 304 -21.97 9.96 -9.26
CA ARG A 304 -21.74 11.41 -9.31
C ARG A 304 -20.64 11.82 -8.31
N ILE A 305 -20.74 11.38 -7.06
CA ILE A 305 -19.78 11.70 -5.99
C ILE A 305 -18.43 11.07 -6.32
N ARG A 306 -18.38 9.81 -6.78
CA ARG A 306 -17.13 9.16 -7.21
C ARG A 306 -16.38 9.98 -8.26
N ARG A 307 -17.08 10.52 -9.27
CA ARG A 307 -16.47 11.40 -10.29
C ARG A 307 -15.94 12.70 -9.71
N VAL A 308 -16.64 13.30 -8.73
CA VAL A 308 -16.19 14.51 -8.03
C VAL A 308 -14.89 14.23 -7.27
N VAL A 309 -14.85 13.14 -6.50
CA VAL A 309 -13.66 12.70 -5.76
C VAL A 309 -12.46 12.52 -6.70
N PHE A 310 -12.64 11.77 -7.80
CA PHE A 310 -11.54 11.57 -8.77
C PHE A 310 -11.05 12.87 -9.39
N ARG A 311 -11.96 13.76 -9.80
CA ARG A 311 -11.59 15.07 -10.36
C ARG A 311 -10.87 15.94 -9.31
N ALA A 312 -11.31 15.91 -8.05
CA ALA A 312 -10.70 16.66 -6.97
C ALA A 312 -9.29 16.18 -6.68
N VAL A 313 -9.07 14.85 -6.62
CA VAL A 313 -7.73 14.24 -6.46
C VAL A 313 -6.83 14.65 -7.62
N LEU A 314 -7.32 14.54 -8.86
CA LEU A 314 -6.54 14.86 -10.05
C LEU A 314 -6.19 16.36 -10.12
N ARG A 315 -7.15 17.25 -9.82
CA ARG A 315 -6.93 18.70 -9.77
C ARG A 315 -5.89 19.08 -8.69
N ARG A 316 -6.00 18.47 -7.50
CA ARG A 316 -5.05 18.74 -6.42
C ARG A 316 -3.65 18.26 -6.79
N PHE A 317 -3.53 17.09 -7.45
CA PHE A 317 -2.27 16.59 -7.95
C PHE A 317 -1.64 17.52 -9.00
N SER A 318 -2.42 17.99 -9.97
CA SER A 318 -1.93 18.90 -10.99
C SER A 318 -1.60 20.30 -10.47
N ALA A 319 -2.35 20.80 -9.47
CA ALA A 319 -2.14 22.13 -8.91
C ALA A 319 -0.90 22.22 -7.99
N SER A 320 -0.59 21.13 -7.26
CA SER A 320 0.51 21.15 -6.28
C SER A 320 1.23 19.79 -6.23
N PRO A 321 1.93 19.36 -7.29
CA PRO A 321 2.61 18.06 -7.33
C PRO A 321 3.69 17.94 -6.24
N ARG A 322 4.33 19.04 -5.86
CA ARG A 322 5.36 19.06 -4.79
C ARG A 322 4.81 18.66 -3.43
N SER A 323 3.57 19.03 -3.11
CA SER A 323 2.93 18.69 -1.82
C SER A 323 2.67 17.18 -1.66
N PHE A 324 2.64 16.44 -2.78
CA PHE A 324 2.53 14.99 -2.81
C PHE A 324 3.88 14.26 -2.76
N LEU A 325 4.97 14.96 -3.07
CA LEU A 325 6.30 14.36 -3.14
C LEU A 325 7.14 14.63 -1.89
N PHE A 326 7.01 15.83 -1.31
CA PHE A 326 7.85 16.29 -0.21
C PHE A 326 7.01 16.66 1.02
N SER A 327 7.57 16.40 2.21
CA SER A 327 6.97 16.82 3.47
C SER A 327 7.12 18.34 3.64
N GLU A 328 6.13 19.11 3.18
CA GLU A 328 5.96 20.45 3.71
C GLU A 328 5.46 20.35 5.14
N VAL A 329 5.99 21.18 6.02
CA VAL A 329 5.45 21.35 7.38
C VAL A 329 4.05 21.95 7.19
N VAL A 330 3.03 21.09 7.23
CA VAL A 330 1.68 21.59 7.49
C VAL A 330 1.75 22.13 8.91
N ALA A 331 1.83 23.46 9.03
CA ALA A 331 1.49 24.14 10.25
C ALA A 331 0.10 23.61 10.63
N GLN A 332 0.05 22.77 11.64
CA GLN A 332 -1.19 22.38 12.27
C GLN A 332 -1.78 23.70 12.79
N ALA A 333 -2.79 24.21 12.10
CA ALA A 333 -3.72 25.14 12.70
C ALA A 333 -4.36 24.34 13.84
N HIS A 334 -3.86 24.57 15.02
CA HIS A 334 -4.49 24.13 16.26
C HIS A 334 -5.78 24.97 16.42
N PRO A 335 -6.96 24.40 16.32
CA PRO A 335 -8.16 25.07 16.79
C PRO A 335 -8.35 24.70 18.28
N ALA A 336 -7.51 25.20 19.16
CA ALA A 336 -7.68 24.95 20.59
C ALA A 336 -6.77 25.81 21.49
N GLN A 337 -6.48 27.06 21.14
CA GLN A 337 -5.85 27.98 22.09
C GLN A 337 -6.62 29.29 22.29
N ASP A 338 -7.62 29.57 21.45
CA ASP A 338 -8.45 30.78 21.66
C ASP A 338 -9.59 30.58 22.70
N SER A 339 -9.71 29.39 23.31
CA SER A 339 -10.74 29.13 24.33
C SER A 339 -10.25 29.30 25.76
N GLU A 340 -8.97 29.44 26.01
CA GLU A 340 -8.42 29.68 27.37
C GLU A 340 -8.13 31.16 27.67
N GLU A 341 -7.98 32.00 26.65
CA GLU A 341 -7.70 33.44 26.85
C GLU A 341 -8.98 34.25 27.14
N ILE A 342 -10.18 33.70 26.85
CA ILE A 342 -11.47 34.34 27.18
C ILE A 342 -11.93 34.00 28.60
N ARG A 343 -11.25 33.09 29.32
CA ARG A 343 -11.62 32.65 30.68
C ARG A 343 -10.84 33.33 31.79
N SER A 344 -9.92 34.22 31.46
CA SER A 344 -9.09 34.96 32.41
C SER A 344 -9.54 36.40 32.69
N GLU A 345 -10.69 36.83 32.14
CA GLU A 345 -11.26 38.17 32.40
C GLU A 345 -12.66 38.13 33.09
N GLU A 346 -12.94 37.16 33.95
CA GLU A 346 -14.09 37.32 34.87
C GLU A 346 -13.60 37.95 36.19
N PRO A 347 -14.24 39.05 36.65
CA PRO A 347 -13.82 39.75 37.88
C PRO A 347 -14.12 38.92 39.11
N GLU A 348 -13.17 38.90 40.03
CA GLU A 348 -13.31 38.34 41.40
C GLU A 348 -14.55 38.91 42.13
N VAL A 349 -15.57 38.10 42.29
CA VAL A 349 -16.65 38.36 43.25
C VAL A 349 -16.34 37.60 44.52
N GLY A 350 -16.31 38.35 45.62
CA GLY A 350 -15.83 37.98 46.94
C GLY A 350 -16.49 36.74 47.55
N THR A 351 -15.67 35.97 48.20
CA THR A 351 -16.01 34.81 49.00
C THR A 351 -16.56 35.20 50.36
N GLU A 352 -17.81 34.88 50.63
CA GLU A 352 -18.28 34.64 52.01
C GLU A 352 -18.45 33.12 52.28
N PRO A 353 -18.18 32.67 53.50
CA PRO A 353 -18.15 31.24 53.81
C PRO A 353 -19.54 30.70 54.13
N TYR A 354 -20.01 29.74 53.33
CA TYR A 354 -21.27 29.01 53.59
C TYR A 354 -20.97 27.70 54.30
N SER A 355 -21.78 27.42 55.36
CA SER A 355 -21.65 26.34 56.31
C SER A 355 -22.04 24.96 55.73
N GLU A 356 -21.45 23.97 56.33
CA GLU A 356 -21.40 22.54 56.04
C GLU A 356 -22.66 21.78 56.51
N THR A 357 -23.86 22.01 55.94
CA THR A 357 -25.08 21.25 56.31
C THR A 357 -26.01 20.78 55.19
N ASP A 358 -25.69 20.99 53.91
CA ASP A 358 -26.64 20.64 52.83
C ASP A 358 -26.13 19.56 51.81
N ARG A 359 -25.35 18.57 52.24
CA ARG A 359 -24.80 17.53 51.37
C ARG A 359 -25.56 16.18 51.36
N GLU A 360 -26.77 16.06 51.89
CA GLU A 360 -27.43 14.75 51.90
C GLU A 360 -28.72 14.58 51.08
N HIS A 361 -29.18 15.57 50.32
CA HIS A 361 -30.46 15.43 49.60
C HIS A 361 -30.41 15.51 48.07
N GLY A 362 -29.24 15.51 47.44
CA GLY A 362 -29.08 15.68 45.95
C GLY A 362 -28.93 14.40 45.14
N THR A 363 -28.73 13.22 45.73
CA THR A 363 -28.28 12.02 45.01
C THR A 363 -29.36 10.96 44.71
N GLN A 364 -30.59 11.12 45.24
CA GLN A 364 -31.66 10.13 45.00
C GLN A 364 -32.64 10.45 43.85
N SER A 365 -32.61 11.65 43.30
CA SER A 365 -33.58 12.04 42.25
C SER A 365 -33.18 11.73 40.80
N LYS A 366 -31.91 11.32 40.56
CA LYS A 366 -31.44 11.01 39.16
C LYS A 366 -31.48 9.53 38.78
N THR A 367 -31.68 8.62 39.73
CA THR A 367 -31.68 7.17 39.45
C THR A 367 -33.10 6.62 39.21
N GLN A 368 -34.14 7.36 39.52
CA GLN A 368 -35.53 6.91 39.33
C GLN A 368 -36.12 7.15 37.96
N ASN A 369 -35.57 8.10 37.16
CA ASN A 369 -36.08 8.42 35.81
C ASN A 369 -35.54 7.54 34.68
N ILE A 370 -34.68 6.55 34.94
CA ILE A 370 -34.14 5.63 33.92
C ILE A 370 -34.86 4.28 33.88
N ILE A 371 -35.66 3.95 34.92
CA ILE A 371 -36.34 2.64 35.03
C ILE A 371 -37.76 2.67 34.43
N GLU A 372 -38.36 3.85 34.20
CA GLU A 372 -39.75 3.97 33.74
C GLU A 372 -39.93 3.99 32.20
N VAL A 373 -38.86 4.02 31.44
CA VAL A 373 -38.92 4.05 29.94
C VAL A 373 -38.79 2.64 29.31
N VAL A 374 -38.53 1.58 30.07
CA VAL A 374 -38.29 0.23 29.54
C VAL A 374 -39.43 -0.77 29.78
N SER A 375 -40.54 -0.37 30.38
CA SER A 375 -41.64 -1.29 30.75
C SER A 375 -43.00 -0.95 30.14
N GLU A 376 -43.13 -0.69 28.87
CA GLU A 376 -44.43 -0.79 28.20
C GLU A 376 -44.44 -2.00 27.22
N PRO A 377 -45.38 -2.96 27.39
CA PRO A 377 -45.57 -4.08 26.51
C PRO A 377 -46.41 -3.69 25.30
N THR A 378 -45.85 -3.79 24.11
CA THR A 378 -46.60 -3.68 22.84
C THR A 378 -47.52 -4.88 22.65
N THR A 379 -48.81 -4.66 22.74
CA THR A 379 -49.89 -5.58 22.35
C THR A 379 -49.96 -5.74 20.82
N PRO A 380 -50.13 -6.96 20.29
CA PRO A 380 -50.34 -7.14 18.84
C PRO A 380 -51.82 -6.93 18.51
N THR A 381 -52.08 -5.99 17.61
CA THR A 381 -53.41 -5.80 16.99
C THR A 381 -53.63 -6.87 15.90
N SER A 382 -54.59 -7.74 16.16
CA SER A 382 -55.18 -8.64 15.19
C SER A 382 -56.01 -7.87 14.17
N THR A 383 -55.71 -8.03 12.88
CA THR A 383 -56.66 -7.63 11.81
C THR A 383 -57.02 -8.86 10.99
N THR A 384 -58.29 -9.07 11.00
CA THR A 384 -59.12 -10.11 10.40
C THR A 384 -58.99 -10.22 8.90
N LEU A 385 -59.11 -11.47 8.44
CA LEU A 385 -59.40 -11.94 7.09
C LEU A 385 -60.62 -11.22 6.46
N GLY A 386 -60.48 -10.88 5.19
CA GLY A 386 -61.55 -10.52 4.29
C GLY A 386 -61.38 -11.28 2.97
N GLU A 387 -62.14 -12.35 2.80
CA GLU A 387 -62.40 -13.01 1.51
C GLU A 387 -63.06 -12.04 0.54
N THR A 388 -62.65 -12.03 -0.72
CA THR A 388 -63.61 -12.03 -1.85
C THR A 388 -62.97 -12.39 -3.18
N LYS A 389 -63.55 -13.43 -3.77
CA LYS A 389 -63.59 -13.91 -5.16
C LYS A 389 -63.41 -12.86 -6.26
N ARG A 390 -62.57 -13.07 -7.22
CA ARG A 390 -62.89 -13.47 -8.64
C ARG A 390 -61.60 -13.71 -9.41
#